data_f2382654545d10318e51bf8d109e97f6
#
_entry.id   f2382654545d10318e51bf8d109e97f6
#
_cell.length_a   1.000
_cell.length_b   1.000
_cell.length_c   1.000
_cell.angle_alpha   90.00
_cell.angle_beta   90.00
_cell.angle_gamma   90.00
#
_symmetry.space_group_name_H-M   'P 1'
#
loop_
_entity.id
_entity.type
_entity.pdbx_description
1 polymer ?
#
loop_
_entity_poly.entity_id
_entity_poly.type
_entity_poly.pdbx_seq_one_letter_code
_entity_poly.pdbx_strand_id
1 'polypeptide(L)'
;MSKILLLSAGTRVESKNNKIAKITDDFLVNELKIDCSLYDNFYEGVPFLKDYNDKQPDYVINVRNDLINSSKIILFSPVFNGGYVSHLKNILDWLSLSFDKYSYNELFKNKTVAVVSSVDGKG
;
A
#
# COMPACT_ATOMS: atom_id res chain seq x y z
N MET A 1 -19.77 -4.58 2.20
CA MET A 1 -18.74 -5.48 1.63
C MET A 1 -17.38 -4.86 1.82
N SER A 2 -16.43 -5.64 2.28
CA SER A 2 -15.07 -5.14 2.41
C SER A 2 -14.39 -5.04 1.04
N LYS A 3 -13.54 -4.04 0.87
CA LYS A 3 -12.77 -3.87 -0.36
C LYS A 3 -11.40 -4.54 -0.23
N ILE A 4 -10.70 -4.62 -1.35
CA ILE A 4 -9.30 -4.99 -1.39
C ILE A 4 -8.47 -3.72 -1.57
N LEU A 5 -7.48 -3.53 -0.72
CA LEU A 5 -6.55 -2.40 -0.82
C LEU A 5 -5.31 -2.84 -1.55
N LEU A 6 -4.96 -2.13 -2.62
CA LEU A 6 -3.74 -2.38 -3.39
C LEU A 6 -2.76 -1.24 -3.14
N LEU A 7 -1.59 -1.58 -2.61
CA LEU A 7 -0.53 -0.63 -2.33
C LEU A 7 0.67 -0.97 -3.20
N SER A 8 0.96 -0.13 -4.18
CA SER A 8 2.08 -0.34 -5.08
C SER A 8 3.21 0.62 -4.77
N ALA A 9 4.36 0.06 -4.51
CA ALA A 9 5.57 0.79 -4.16
C ALA A 9 6.55 0.91 -5.34
N GLY A 10 6.04 0.91 -6.56
CA GLY A 10 6.85 1.20 -7.74
C GLY A 10 7.45 2.60 -7.64
N THR A 11 8.69 2.73 -8.09
CA THR A 11 9.46 3.97 -7.90
C THR A 11 9.15 5.04 -8.94
N ARG A 12 8.37 4.70 -9.95
CA ARG A 12 7.94 5.64 -11.00
C ARG A 12 6.62 5.16 -11.59
N VAL A 13 5.91 6.05 -12.25
CA VAL A 13 4.59 5.76 -12.84
C VAL A 13 4.64 4.54 -13.76
N GLU A 14 5.71 4.40 -14.54
CA GLU A 14 5.86 3.33 -15.54
C GLU A 14 6.56 2.08 -15.00
N SER A 15 6.74 1.96 -13.71
CA SER A 15 7.39 0.77 -13.15
C SER A 15 6.57 -0.48 -13.44
N LYS A 16 7.24 -1.62 -13.55
CA LYS A 16 6.56 -2.91 -13.77
C LYS A 16 5.59 -3.24 -12.65
N ASN A 17 5.97 -2.94 -11.42
CA ASN A 17 5.11 -3.21 -10.27
C ASN A 17 3.84 -2.37 -10.32
N ASN A 18 3.93 -1.10 -10.71
CA ASN A 18 2.74 -0.27 -10.89
C ASN A 18 1.87 -0.76 -12.03
N LYS A 19 2.45 -1.22 -13.13
CA LYS A 19 1.69 -1.79 -14.25
C LYS A 19 0.94 -3.05 -13.82
N ILE A 20 1.60 -3.93 -13.09
CA ILE A 20 0.97 -5.16 -12.58
C ILE A 20 -0.15 -4.80 -11.60
N ALA A 21 0.05 -3.81 -10.74
CA ALA A 21 -0.97 -3.36 -9.82
C ALA A 21 -2.21 -2.84 -10.57
N LYS A 22 -2.03 -2.07 -11.63
CA LYS A 22 -3.14 -1.58 -12.45
C LYS A 22 -3.89 -2.69 -13.15
N ILE A 23 -3.16 -3.67 -13.69
CA ILE A 23 -3.77 -4.83 -14.32
C ILE A 23 -4.59 -5.61 -13.30
N THR A 24 -4.05 -5.79 -12.09
CA THR A 24 -4.74 -6.47 -11.00
C THR A 24 -6.01 -5.73 -10.60
N ASP A 25 -5.92 -4.41 -10.43
CA ASP A 25 -7.07 -3.57 -10.10
C ASP A 25 -8.16 -3.69 -11.16
N ASP A 26 -7.81 -3.54 -12.43
CA ASP A 26 -8.77 -3.65 -13.53
C ASP A 26 -9.44 -5.02 -13.56
N PHE A 27 -8.68 -6.09 -13.34
CA PHE A 27 -9.22 -7.45 -13.34
C PHE A 27 -10.20 -7.65 -12.18
N LEU A 28 -9.80 -7.24 -10.97
CA LEU A 28 -10.64 -7.41 -9.78
C LEU A 28 -11.93 -6.61 -9.90
N VAL A 29 -11.87 -5.39 -10.39
CA VAL A 29 -13.04 -4.52 -10.50
C VAL A 29 -13.94 -4.95 -11.66
N ASN A 30 -13.37 -5.17 -12.85
CA ASN A 30 -14.16 -5.36 -14.06
C ASN A 30 -14.59 -6.81 -14.27
N GLU A 31 -13.74 -7.78 -13.95
CA GLU A 31 -14.03 -9.19 -14.17
C GLU A 31 -14.69 -9.84 -12.94
N LEU A 32 -14.14 -9.58 -11.76
CA LEU A 32 -14.63 -10.22 -10.53
C LEU A 32 -15.62 -9.35 -9.77
N LYS A 33 -15.82 -8.08 -10.18
CA LYS A 33 -16.77 -7.16 -9.55
C LYS A 33 -16.46 -6.94 -8.06
N ILE A 34 -15.17 -6.89 -7.73
CA ILE A 34 -14.70 -6.63 -6.36
C ILE A 34 -14.31 -5.16 -6.26
N ASP A 35 -14.75 -4.50 -5.18
CA ASP A 35 -14.36 -3.12 -4.92
C ASP A 35 -12.89 -3.05 -4.47
N CYS A 36 -12.11 -2.23 -5.15
CA CYS A 36 -10.69 -2.07 -4.89
C CYS A 36 -10.31 -0.60 -4.83
N SER A 37 -9.28 -0.29 -4.04
CA SER A 37 -8.61 1.01 -4.07
C SER A 37 -7.13 0.79 -4.32
N LEU A 38 -6.58 1.49 -5.31
CA LEU A 38 -5.17 1.39 -5.68
C LEU A 38 -4.45 2.70 -5.35
N TYR A 39 -3.33 2.58 -4.65
CA TYR A 39 -2.40 3.69 -4.38
C TYR A 39 -1.03 3.32 -4.91
N ASP A 40 -0.49 4.13 -5.82
CA ASP A 40 0.75 3.81 -6.55
C ASP A 40 1.73 4.97 -6.62
N ASN A 41 1.61 5.95 -5.73
CA ASN A 41 2.45 7.15 -5.76
C ASN A 41 3.00 7.51 -4.38
N PHE A 42 3.62 6.56 -3.71
CA PHE A 42 4.20 6.80 -2.39
C PHE A 42 5.39 7.76 -2.43
N TYR A 43 6.13 7.74 -3.54
CA TYR A 43 7.33 8.57 -3.69
C TYR A 43 7.04 10.05 -3.56
N GLU A 44 5.95 10.51 -4.14
CA GLU A 44 5.60 11.93 -4.14
C GLU A 44 4.52 12.26 -3.14
N GLY A 45 3.65 11.31 -2.83
CA GLY A 45 2.50 11.56 -1.96
C GLY A 45 2.77 11.42 -0.47
N VAL A 46 3.89 10.75 -0.09
CA VAL A 46 4.13 10.41 1.32
C VAL A 46 5.53 10.87 1.74
N PRO A 47 5.63 11.91 2.59
CA PRO A 47 6.93 12.30 3.15
C PRO A 47 7.44 11.24 4.12
N PHE A 48 8.74 11.25 4.40
CA PHE A 48 9.30 10.38 5.42
C PHE A 48 8.76 10.75 6.80
N LEU A 49 8.32 9.76 7.53
CA LEU A 49 7.91 9.93 8.92
C LEU A 49 9.15 10.25 9.77
N LYS A 50 9.10 11.35 10.52
CA LYS A 50 10.19 11.80 11.38
C LYS A 50 9.83 11.75 12.86
N ASP A 51 8.59 12.02 13.20
CA ASP A 51 8.13 12.10 14.58
C ASP A 51 6.71 11.56 14.67
N TYR A 52 6.43 10.87 15.76
CA TYR A 52 5.09 10.32 16.01
C TYR A 52 4.00 11.39 16.08
N ASN A 53 4.38 12.63 16.35
CA ASN A 53 3.45 13.75 16.42
C ASN A 53 3.32 14.52 15.10
N ASP A 54 3.99 14.07 14.03
CA ASP A 54 3.89 14.70 12.73
C ASP A 54 2.44 14.67 12.25
N LYS A 55 2.03 15.78 11.64
CA LYS A 55 0.71 15.85 11.02
C LYS A 55 0.65 14.84 9.87
N GLN A 56 -0.41 14.04 9.84
CA GLN A 56 -0.56 13.04 8.80
C GLN A 56 -0.92 13.69 7.46
N PRO A 57 -0.20 13.35 6.38
CA PRO A 57 -0.54 13.83 5.04
C PRO A 57 -1.91 13.31 4.58
N ASP A 58 -2.57 14.06 3.72
CA ASP A 58 -3.87 13.65 3.17
C ASP A 58 -3.79 12.30 2.47
N TYR A 59 -2.70 12.03 1.77
CA TYR A 59 -2.49 10.75 1.11
C TYR A 59 -2.56 9.58 2.12
N VAL A 60 -1.88 9.73 3.25
CA VAL A 60 -1.88 8.71 4.31
C VAL A 60 -3.27 8.56 4.92
N ILE A 61 -3.98 9.67 5.13
CA ILE A 61 -5.34 9.63 5.66
C ILE A 61 -6.26 8.86 4.72
N ASN A 62 -6.16 9.11 3.42
CA ASN A 62 -6.97 8.42 2.43
C ASN A 62 -6.68 6.91 2.40
N VAL A 63 -5.40 6.54 2.42
CA VAL A 63 -4.99 5.13 2.48
C VAL A 63 -5.53 4.47 3.76
N ARG A 64 -5.43 5.17 4.89
CA ARG A 64 -5.93 4.64 6.16
C ARG A 64 -7.43 4.39 6.13
N ASN A 65 -8.20 5.33 5.57
CA ASN A 65 -9.64 5.15 5.46
C ASN A 65 -10.01 3.93 4.62
N ASP A 66 -9.30 3.71 3.52
CA ASP A 66 -9.51 2.50 2.71
C ASP A 66 -9.02 1.25 3.42
N LEU A 67 -7.94 1.33 4.18
CA LEU A 67 -7.44 0.22 4.97
C LEU A 67 -8.47 -0.23 6.01
N ILE A 68 -9.11 0.72 6.70
CA ILE A 68 -10.17 0.41 7.67
C ILE A 68 -11.27 -0.43 7.03
N ASN A 69 -11.63 -0.13 5.78
CA ASN A 69 -12.73 -0.78 5.08
C ASN A 69 -12.30 -2.02 4.27
N SER A 70 -11.05 -2.43 4.39
CA SER A 70 -10.50 -3.55 3.63
C SER A 70 -10.23 -4.75 4.52
N SER A 71 -10.52 -5.95 4.02
CA SER A 71 -10.15 -7.20 4.70
C SER A 71 -8.89 -7.81 4.11
N LYS A 72 -8.50 -7.39 2.91
CA LYS A 72 -7.36 -7.93 2.19
C LYS A 72 -6.50 -6.79 1.66
N ILE A 73 -5.19 -6.99 1.68
CA ILE A 73 -4.21 -6.04 1.18
C ILE A 73 -3.30 -6.78 0.21
N ILE A 74 -3.04 -6.18 -0.95
CA ILE A 74 -2.03 -6.67 -1.88
C ILE A 74 -0.93 -5.61 -1.97
N LEU A 75 0.29 -6.00 -1.63
CA LEU A 75 1.46 -5.14 -1.70
C LEU A 75 2.25 -5.49 -2.97
N PHE A 76 2.54 -4.47 -3.76
CA PHE A 76 3.38 -4.61 -4.96
C PHE A 76 4.67 -3.85 -4.71
N SER A 77 5.81 -4.53 -4.71
CA SER A 77 7.08 -3.91 -4.35
C SER A 77 8.21 -4.42 -5.24
N PRO A 78 9.02 -3.50 -5.81
CA PRO A 78 10.31 -3.93 -6.35
C PRO A 78 11.20 -4.46 -5.22
N VAL A 79 12.27 -5.15 -5.61
CA VAL A 79 13.26 -5.65 -4.67
C VAL A 79 14.54 -4.84 -4.82
N PHE A 80 14.96 -4.20 -3.75
CA PHE A 80 16.24 -3.49 -3.68
C PHE A 80 17.10 -4.19 -2.63
N ASN A 81 18.30 -4.61 -3.01
CA ASN A 81 19.23 -5.25 -2.07
C ASN A 81 18.63 -6.48 -1.35
N GLY A 82 17.82 -7.26 -2.03
CA GLY A 82 17.18 -8.44 -1.46
C GLY A 82 16.02 -8.15 -0.52
N GLY A 83 15.56 -6.89 -0.45
CA GLY A 83 14.48 -6.50 0.44
C GLY A 83 13.45 -5.60 -0.22
N TYR A 84 12.40 -5.27 0.51
CA TYR A 84 11.41 -4.31 0.02
C TYR A 84 11.97 -2.90 0.04
N VAL A 85 11.34 -2.00 -0.73
CA VAL A 85 11.84 -0.63 -0.87
C VAL A 85 11.50 0.24 0.33
N SER A 86 12.32 1.29 0.56
CA SER A 86 12.20 2.15 1.73
C SER A 86 10.86 2.89 1.82
N HIS A 87 10.30 3.32 0.71
CA HIS A 87 9.03 4.06 0.74
C HIS A 87 7.82 3.16 1.02
N LEU A 88 7.92 1.86 0.78
CA LEU A 88 6.92 0.92 1.27
C LEU A 88 6.97 0.83 2.80
N LYS A 89 8.16 0.68 3.35
CA LYS A 89 8.33 0.68 4.81
C LYS A 89 7.82 1.98 5.41
N ASN A 90 8.08 3.10 4.75
CA ASN A 90 7.68 4.42 5.23
C ASN A 90 6.14 4.54 5.34
N ILE A 91 5.39 4.14 4.31
CA ILE A 91 3.93 4.23 4.42
C ILE A 91 3.38 3.27 5.46
N LEU A 92 3.98 2.09 5.60
CA LEU A 92 3.58 1.16 6.65
C LEU A 92 3.86 1.74 8.05
N ASP A 93 4.94 2.48 8.21
CA ASP A 93 5.24 3.17 9.47
C ASP A 93 4.17 4.23 9.78
N TRP A 94 3.78 5.05 8.79
CA TRP A 94 2.70 6.02 8.96
C TRP A 94 1.39 5.34 9.36
N LEU A 95 1.04 4.25 8.70
CA LEU A 95 -0.20 3.53 8.95
C LEU A 95 -0.20 2.79 10.29
N SER A 96 0.98 2.54 10.85
CA SER A 96 1.13 1.88 12.14
C SER A 96 0.92 2.83 13.33
N LEU A 97 0.95 4.13 13.11
CA LEU A 97 0.74 5.09 14.19
C LEU A 97 -0.69 4.99 14.74
N SER A 98 -0.82 5.23 16.03
CA SER A 98 -2.14 5.31 16.65
C SER A 98 -2.95 6.46 16.03
N PHE A 99 -4.21 6.20 15.73
CA PHE A 99 -5.08 7.18 15.11
C PHE A 99 -6.51 6.94 15.52
N ASP A 100 -7.19 7.99 16.00
CA ASP A 100 -8.56 7.91 16.48
C ASP A 100 -8.71 6.79 17.54
N LYS A 101 -9.61 5.84 17.34
CA LYS A 101 -9.81 4.70 18.24
C LYS A 101 -8.84 3.55 18.02
N TYR A 102 -7.97 3.64 17.00
CA TYR A 102 -7.05 2.57 16.65
C TYR A 102 -5.70 2.80 17.30
N SER A 103 -5.25 1.85 18.09
CA SER A 103 -3.92 1.87 18.68
C SER A 103 -2.87 1.35 17.70
N TYR A 104 -1.61 1.42 18.07
CA TYR A 104 -0.49 1.00 17.29
C TYR A 104 -0.73 -0.37 16.64
N ASN A 105 -0.55 -0.44 15.32
CA ASN A 105 -0.72 -1.65 14.50
C ASN A 105 -2.13 -2.27 14.51
N GLU A 106 -3.10 -1.67 15.17
CA GLU A 106 -4.42 -2.28 15.28
C GLU A 106 -5.13 -2.40 13.93
N LEU A 107 -4.86 -1.47 13.01
CA LEU A 107 -5.47 -1.50 11.68
C LEU A 107 -5.11 -2.73 10.86
N PHE A 108 -3.99 -3.38 11.15
CA PHE A 108 -3.53 -4.54 10.39
C PHE A 108 -4.05 -5.86 10.93
N LYS A 109 -4.69 -5.86 12.09
CA LYS A 109 -5.19 -7.10 12.70
C LYS A 109 -6.27 -7.74 11.84
N ASN A 110 -6.21 -9.06 11.73
CA ASN A 110 -7.20 -9.88 11.03
C ASN A 110 -7.34 -9.57 9.54
N LYS A 111 -6.30 -9.00 8.93
CA LYS A 111 -6.28 -8.75 7.49
C LYS A 111 -5.34 -9.74 6.81
N THR A 112 -5.77 -10.21 5.64
CA THR A 112 -4.93 -11.08 4.81
C THR A 112 -4.05 -10.21 3.91
N VAL A 113 -2.76 -10.49 3.86
CA VAL A 113 -1.80 -9.73 3.06
C VAL A 113 -1.13 -10.64 2.04
N ALA A 114 -1.15 -10.24 0.78
CA ALA A 114 -0.38 -10.87 -0.28
C ALA A 114 0.71 -9.90 -0.76
N VAL A 115 1.84 -10.44 -1.16
CA VAL A 115 2.95 -9.64 -1.70
C VAL A 115 3.27 -10.11 -3.10
N VAL A 116 3.34 -9.15 -4.02
CA VAL A 116 3.68 -9.40 -5.43
C VAL A 116 4.92 -8.58 -5.75
N SER A 117 5.88 -9.19 -6.39
CA SER A 117 7.10 -8.50 -6.80
C SER A 117 7.48 -8.92 -8.22
N SER A 118 7.82 -7.92 -9.03
CA SER A 118 8.40 -8.16 -10.35
C SER A 118 9.80 -7.57 -10.37
N VAL A 119 10.78 -8.37 -10.73
CA VAL A 119 12.18 -7.94 -10.79
C VAL A 119 12.75 -8.24 -12.17
N ASP A 120 13.73 -7.45 -12.59
CA ASP A 120 14.49 -7.72 -13.81
C ASP A 120 15.68 -8.61 -13.48
N GLY A 121 15.94 -9.57 -14.38
CA GLY A 121 17.10 -10.41 -14.26
C GLY A 121 17.00 -11.44 -13.14
N LYS A 122 18.15 -11.75 -12.56
CA LYS A 122 18.26 -12.78 -11.52
C LYS A 122 17.92 -12.18 -10.17
N GLY A 123 16.66 -12.30 -9.81
CA GLY A 123 16.20 -11.81 -8.51
C GLY A 123 16.62 -12.68 -7.36
#